data_b82086cf7a995326b988d3ba5df6184f
#
_entry.id   b82086cf7a995326b988d3ba5df6184f
#
_cell.length_a   1.000
_cell.length_b   1.000
_cell.length_c   1.000
_cell.angle_alpha   90.00
_cell.angle_beta   90.00
_cell.angle_gamma   90.00
#
_symmetry.space_group_name_H-M   'P 1'
#
loop_
_entity.id
_entity.type
_entity.pdbx_description
1 polymer ?
#
loop_
_entity_poly.entity_id
_entity_poly.type
_entity_poly.pdbx_seq_one_letter_code
_entity_poly.pdbx_strand_id
1 'polypeptide(L)'
;MNQNRLKMNNEKTEFIAFGSRQNLAKVASATITVKGVSVPRSSNVKYLGSILDSELNLKKHIGLKTKKAMFNLYKIRNIRRHLGQNVAAKLALSLVISHLDYANGILMGLPKCTLQPPQKVQNMAARVVLGNAATQSATENLRTLHWLPTSVRIDFKLLTLVFKCLKDEAPS
;
A
#
# COMPACT_ATOMS: atom_id res chain seq x y z
N MET A 1 10.80 -22.81 -16.88
CA MET A 1 11.43 -21.53 -17.25
C MET A 1 12.07 -21.55 -18.64
N ASN A 2 12.68 -22.65 -19.07
CA ASN A 2 13.27 -22.73 -20.42
C ASN A 2 12.25 -22.62 -21.57
N GLN A 3 11.00 -23.05 -21.35
CA GLN A 3 9.93 -22.96 -22.35
C GLN A 3 9.56 -21.52 -22.72
N ASN A 4 9.73 -20.55 -21.80
CA ASN A 4 9.35 -19.14 -22.01
C ASN A 4 10.54 -18.24 -22.34
N ARG A 5 11.72 -18.83 -22.67
CA ARG A 5 12.97 -18.08 -22.97
C ARG A 5 13.38 -17.07 -21.89
N LEU A 6 12.93 -17.26 -20.64
CA LEU A 6 13.25 -16.40 -19.50
C LEU A 6 14.51 -16.86 -18.81
N LYS A 7 15.47 -15.95 -18.64
CA LYS A 7 16.70 -16.18 -17.86
C LYS A 7 16.56 -15.53 -16.49
N MET A 8 16.78 -16.30 -15.43
CA MET A 8 16.79 -15.77 -14.08
C MET A 8 18.02 -14.88 -13.87
N ASN A 9 17.83 -13.69 -13.30
CA ASN A 9 18.92 -12.81 -12.91
C ASN A 9 19.31 -13.11 -11.47
N ASN A 10 20.48 -13.72 -11.27
CA ASN A 10 20.96 -14.12 -9.95
C ASN A 10 21.22 -12.93 -9.03
N GLU A 11 21.71 -11.80 -9.57
CA GLU A 11 22.01 -10.58 -8.81
C GLU A 11 20.75 -9.89 -8.26
N LYS A 12 19.59 -10.14 -8.87
CA LYS A 12 18.29 -9.59 -8.45
C LYS A 12 17.44 -10.61 -7.67
N THR A 13 18.02 -11.80 -7.39
CA THR A 13 17.32 -12.83 -6.62
C THR A 13 17.45 -12.50 -5.14
N GLU A 14 16.33 -12.35 -4.47
CA GLU A 14 16.26 -12.08 -3.03
C GLU A 14 15.57 -13.26 -2.34
N PHE A 15 16.07 -13.63 -1.16
CA PHE A 15 15.49 -14.66 -0.31
C PHE A 15 14.93 -14.05 0.96
N ILE A 16 13.67 -14.33 1.27
CA ILE A 16 13.03 -13.95 2.52
C ILE A 16 12.36 -15.14 3.17
N ALA A 17 12.52 -15.26 4.49
CA ALA A 17 11.77 -16.20 5.30
C ALA A 17 10.71 -15.44 6.11
N PHE A 18 9.48 -15.96 6.15
CA PHE A 18 8.38 -15.41 6.93
C PHE A 18 8.15 -16.21 8.19
N GLY A 19 7.86 -15.53 9.29
CA GLY A 19 7.56 -16.22 10.55
C GLY A 19 7.49 -15.28 11.75
N SER A 20 7.27 -15.85 12.92
CA SER A 20 7.38 -15.14 14.18
C SER A 20 8.83 -14.75 14.47
N ARG A 21 9.04 -13.71 15.26
CA ARG A 21 10.36 -13.23 15.66
C ARG A 21 11.26 -14.32 16.23
N GLN A 22 10.69 -15.23 17.03
CA GLN A 22 11.40 -16.37 17.61
C GLN A 22 11.87 -17.37 16.55
N ASN A 23 11.00 -17.70 15.58
CA ASN A 23 11.36 -18.62 14.49
C ASN A 23 12.37 -18.00 13.53
N LEU A 24 12.24 -16.71 13.27
CA LEU A 24 13.18 -15.96 12.42
C LEU A 24 14.58 -15.88 13.03
N ALA A 25 14.70 -15.84 14.35
CA ALA A 25 16.00 -15.90 15.04
C ALA A 25 16.74 -17.22 14.80
N LYS A 26 16.01 -18.34 14.70
CA LYS A 26 16.60 -19.67 14.43
C LYS A 26 17.21 -19.80 13.03
N VAL A 27 16.73 -19.00 12.08
CA VAL A 27 17.18 -19.01 10.67
C VAL A 27 17.87 -17.71 10.27
N ALA A 28 18.46 -17.00 11.24
CA ALA A 28 19.07 -15.69 11.02
C ALA A 28 20.19 -15.74 9.97
N SER A 29 21.01 -16.79 9.98
CA SER A 29 22.12 -17.02 9.05
C SER A 29 21.78 -17.94 7.88
N ALA A 30 20.49 -18.21 7.65
CA ALA A 30 20.08 -19.09 6.55
C ALA A 30 20.45 -18.49 5.19
N THR A 31 21.02 -19.32 4.33
CA THR A 31 21.32 -19.00 2.94
C THR A 31 20.70 -20.08 2.06
N ILE A 32 20.32 -19.73 0.84
CA ILE A 32 19.91 -20.69 -0.17
C ILE A 32 20.87 -20.64 -1.35
N THR A 33 21.15 -21.79 -1.95
CA THR A 33 21.97 -21.83 -3.16
C THR A 33 21.06 -21.92 -4.39
N VAL A 34 21.19 -20.93 -5.27
CA VAL A 34 20.42 -20.87 -6.51
C VAL A 34 21.40 -20.86 -7.68
N LYS A 35 21.41 -21.92 -8.47
CA LYS A 35 22.34 -22.10 -9.62
C LYS A 35 23.81 -21.86 -9.25
N GLY A 36 24.25 -22.36 -8.09
CA GLY A 36 25.64 -22.23 -7.61
C GLY A 36 25.97 -20.91 -6.93
N VAL A 37 25.02 -19.96 -6.87
CA VAL A 37 25.18 -18.67 -6.17
C VAL A 37 24.49 -18.74 -4.81
N SER A 38 25.21 -18.39 -3.74
CA SER A 38 24.66 -18.31 -2.40
C SER A 38 23.91 -17.00 -2.21
N VAL A 39 22.62 -17.09 -1.88
CA VAL A 39 21.75 -15.93 -1.64
C VAL A 39 21.42 -15.86 -0.15
N PRO A 40 21.92 -14.84 0.57
CA PRO A 40 21.63 -14.68 1.99
C PRO A 40 20.19 -14.24 2.21
N ARG A 41 19.67 -14.49 3.41
CA ARG A 41 18.34 -14.07 3.81
C ARG A 41 18.26 -12.55 3.97
N SER A 42 17.27 -11.94 3.34
CA SER A 42 16.89 -10.54 3.52
C SER A 42 15.79 -10.40 4.55
N SER A 43 15.80 -9.32 5.35
CA SER A 43 14.72 -8.99 6.28
C SER A 43 13.53 -8.32 5.58
N ASN A 44 13.75 -7.75 4.41
CA ASN A 44 12.72 -7.09 3.59
C ASN A 44 13.02 -7.33 2.12
N VAL A 45 12.01 -7.61 1.33
CA VAL A 45 12.11 -7.72 -0.12
C VAL A 45 11.09 -6.82 -0.80
N LYS A 46 11.45 -6.35 -2.00
CA LYS A 46 10.53 -5.57 -2.83
C LYS A 46 9.91 -6.50 -3.87
N TYR A 47 8.62 -6.75 -3.75
CA TYR A 47 7.87 -7.58 -4.68
C TYR A 47 6.74 -6.77 -5.33
N LEU A 48 6.75 -6.67 -6.65
CA LEU A 48 5.77 -5.90 -7.45
C LEU A 48 5.48 -4.50 -6.86
N GLY A 49 6.52 -3.79 -6.40
CA GLY A 49 6.37 -2.44 -5.83
C GLY A 49 5.85 -2.37 -4.40
N SER A 50 5.55 -3.52 -3.79
CA SER A 50 5.26 -3.66 -2.36
C SER A 50 6.52 -4.10 -1.61
N ILE A 51 6.65 -3.65 -0.36
CA ILE A 51 7.76 -4.09 0.52
C ILE A 51 7.17 -5.06 1.52
N LEU A 52 7.67 -6.29 1.46
CA LEU A 52 7.32 -7.34 2.40
C LEU A 52 8.45 -7.46 3.42
N ASP A 53 8.12 -7.45 4.69
CA ASP A 53 9.03 -7.73 5.79
C ASP A 53 8.80 -9.15 6.33
N SER A 54 9.83 -9.72 6.96
CA SER A 54 9.81 -11.11 7.46
C SER A 54 8.69 -11.40 8.46
N GLU A 55 8.22 -10.40 9.19
CA GLU A 55 7.13 -10.55 10.17
C GLU A 55 5.75 -10.21 9.58
N LEU A 56 5.70 -9.78 8.30
CA LEU A 56 4.48 -9.32 7.60
C LEU A 56 3.72 -8.21 8.34
N ASN A 57 4.43 -7.36 9.09
CA ASN A 57 3.82 -6.22 9.77
C ASN A 57 3.60 -5.01 8.84
N LEU A 58 4.24 -5.00 7.67
CA LEU A 58 4.11 -4.06 6.56
C LEU A 58 4.31 -2.57 6.93
N LYS A 59 4.86 -2.28 8.09
CA LYS A 59 5.08 -0.90 8.56
C LYS A 59 5.94 -0.10 7.61
N LYS A 60 7.00 -0.72 7.06
CA LYS A 60 7.90 -0.07 6.09
C LYS A 60 7.18 0.24 4.78
N HIS A 61 6.37 -0.70 4.28
CA HIS A 61 5.53 -0.50 3.09
C HIS A 61 4.57 0.67 3.28
N ILE A 62 3.77 0.64 4.36
CA ILE A 62 2.80 1.69 4.69
C ILE A 62 3.50 3.04 4.84
N GLY A 63 4.63 3.09 5.56
CA GLY A 63 5.40 4.32 5.76
C GLY A 63 5.85 4.96 4.44
N LEU A 64 6.37 4.17 3.50
CA LEU A 64 6.79 4.67 2.19
C LEU A 64 5.62 5.14 1.33
N LYS A 65 4.52 4.38 1.29
CA LYS A 65 3.32 4.78 0.52
C LYS A 65 2.70 6.04 1.10
N THR A 66 2.58 6.12 2.43
CA THR A 66 2.07 7.30 3.14
C THR A 66 2.94 8.52 2.90
N LYS A 67 4.28 8.39 2.97
CA LYS A 67 5.22 9.48 2.70
C LYS A 67 5.06 10.01 1.26
N LYS A 68 4.95 9.12 0.27
CA LYS A 68 4.76 9.50 -1.13
C LYS A 68 3.42 10.18 -1.36
N ALA A 69 2.35 9.65 -0.79
CA ALA A 69 1.02 10.25 -0.84
C ALA A 69 1.01 11.65 -0.20
N MET A 70 1.66 11.81 0.96
CA MET A 70 1.78 13.11 1.65
C MET A 70 2.55 14.13 0.82
N PHE A 71 3.65 13.72 0.18
CA PHE A 71 4.43 14.60 -0.69
C PHE A 71 3.59 15.13 -1.87
N ASN A 72 2.80 14.26 -2.51
CA ASN A 72 1.90 14.68 -3.58
C ASN A 72 0.76 15.57 -3.06
N LEU A 73 0.22 15.27 -1.88
CA LEU A 73 -0.79 16.11 -1.25
C LEU A 73 -0.28 17.52 -0.98
N TYR A 74 0.97 17.65 -0.52
CA TYR A 74 1.60 18.95 -0.31
C TYR A 74 1.67 19.76 -1.61
N LYS A 75 2.03 19.13 -2.73
CA LYS A 75 2.03 19.80 -4.05
C LYS A 75 0.64 20.30 -4.42
N ILE A 76 -0.40 19.47 -4.25
CA ILE A 76 -1.78 19.86 -4.53
C ILE A 76 -2.21 21.03 -3.64
N ARG A 77 -1.86 20.99 -2.34
CA ARG A 77 -2.17 22.07 -1.39
C ARG A 77 -1.59 23.41 -1.82
N ASN A 78 -0.36 23.44 -2.32
CA ASN A 78 0.29 24.69 -2.76
C ASN A 78 -0.43 25.37 -3.92
N ILE A 79 -1.03 24.58 -4.83
CA ILE A 79 -1.76 25.12 -5.99
C ILE A 79 -3.28 25.15 -5.78
N ARG A 80 -3.77 24.70 -4.60
CA ARG A 80 -5.20 24.49 -4.33
C ARG A 80 -6.05 25.75 -4.62
N ARG A 81 -5.53 26.94 -4.32
CA ARG A 81 -6.23 28.21 -4.55
C ARG A 81 -6.57 28.48 -6.03
N HIS A 82 -5.84 27.85 -6.95
CA HIS A 82 -6.04 28.00 -8.40
C HIS A 82 -6.87 26.87 -8.99
N LEU A 83 -7.34 25.92 -8.17
CA LEU A 83 -8.07 24.73 -8.63
C LEU A 83 -9.54 24.80 -8.17
N GLY A 84 -10.45 24.52 -9.10
CA GLY A 84 -11.82 24.17 -8.72
C GLY A 84 -11.88 22.87 -7.91
N GLN A 85 -12.91 22.70 -7.08
CA GLN A 85 -13.05 21.55 -6.19
C GLN A 85 -13.00 20.21 -6.93
N ASN A 86 -13.69 20.10 -8.08
CA ASN A 86 -13.70 18.87 -8.89
C ASN A 86 -12.31 18.50 -9.39
N VAL A 87 -11.51 19.47 -9.83
CA VAL A 87 -10.13 19.23 -10.29
C VAL A 87 -9.26 18.82 -9.12
N ALA A 88 -9.38 19.48 -7.98
CA ALA A 88 -8.66 19.13 -6.77
C ALA A 88 -9.01 17.70 -6.30
N ALA A 89 -10.27 17.28 -6.38
CA ALA A 89 -10.72 15.93 -6.06
C ALA A 89 -10.10 14.89 -6.99
N LYS A 90 -10.12 15.13 -8.31
CA LYS A 90 -9.50 14.24 -9.31
C LYS A 90 -7.98 14.10 -9.08
N LEU A 91 -7.28 15.21 -8.81
CA LEU A 91 -5.85 15.18 -8.49
C LEU A 91 -5.57 14.42 -7.19
N ALA A 92 -6.38 14.62 -6.15
CA ALA A 92 -6.24 13.90 -4.90
C ALA A 92 -6.46 12.39 -5.09
N LEU A 93 -7.47 11.97 -5.86
CA LEU A 93 -7.72 10.57 -6.16
C LEU A 93 -6.56 9.94 -6.94
N SER A 94 -6.08 10.60 -7.99
CA SER A 94 -5.03 10.04 -8.87
C SER A 94 -3.63 10.06 -8.25
N LEU A 95 -3.27 11.09 -7.48
CA LEU A 95 -1.90 11.28 -6.98
C LEU A 95 -1.71 10.94 -5.50
N VAL A 96 -2.78 10.91 -4.71
CA VAL A 96 -2.69 10.65 -3.27
C VAL A 96 -3.35 9.32 -2.95
N ILE A 97 -4.65 9.18 -3.23
CA ILE A 97 -5.42 7.99 -2.86
C ILE A 97 -4.91 6.75 -3.60
N SER A 98 -4.54 6.88 -4.87
CA SER A 98 -3.95 5.79 -5.66
C SER A 98 -2.70 5.16 -4.99
N HIS A 99 -1.88 5.97 -4.31
CA HIS A 99 -0.74 5.45 -3.56
C HIS A 99 -1.14 4.70 -2.29
N LEU A 100 -2.20 5.15 -1.62
CA LEU A 100 -2.74 4.47 -0.43
C LEU A 100 -3.45 3.18 -0.79
N ASP A 101 -4.09 3.13 -1.96
CA ASP A 101 -4.82 1.96 -2.46
C ASP A 101 -3.94 0.93 -3.17
N TYR A 102 -2.70 1.29 -3.50
CA TYR A 102 -1.80 0.37 -4.18
C TYR A 102 -1.51 -0.84 -3.31
N ALA A 103 -1.90 -2.02 -3.79
CA ALA A 103 -1.77 -3.30 -3.10
C ALA A 103 -2.38 -3.31 -1.68
N ASN A 104 -3.40 -2.47 -1.40
CA ASN A 104 -3.97 -2.34 -0.07
C ASN A 104 -4.63 -3.64 0.46
N GLY A 105 -4.98 -4.59 -0.42
CA GLY A 105 -5.48 -5.90 -0.02
C GLY A 105 -4.53 -6.68 0.88
N ILE A 106 -3.19 -6.48 0.73
CA ILE A 106 -2.22 -7.15 1.62
C ILE A 106 -2.23 -6.60 3.05
N LEU A 107 -2.90 -5.45 3.27
CA LEU A 107 -3.02 -4.81 4.59
C LEU A 107 -4.20 -5.36 5.41
N MET A 108 -4.96 -6.30 4.85
CA MET A 108 -6.08 -6.92 5.58
C MET A 108 -5.60 -7.61 6.85
N GLY A 109 -6.38 -7.49 7.91
CA GLY A 109 -6.06 -8.11 9.20
C GLY A 109 -5.00 -7.36 10.03
N LEU A 110 -4.39 -6.30 9.49
CA LEU A 110 -3.46 -5.50 10.28
C LEU A 110 -4.18 -4.71 11.38
N PRO A 111 -3.50 -4.49 12.53
CA PRO A 111 -4.04 -3.67 13.62
C PRO A 111 -4.44 -2.26 13.16
N LYS A 112 -5.53 -1.73 13.69
CA LYS A 112 -6.02 -0.38 13.38
C LYS A 112 -4.94 0.70 13.54
N CYS A 113 -4.05 0.57 14.52
CA CYS A 113 -2.95 1.51 14.74
C CYS A 113 -1.99 1.57 13.53
N THR A 114 -1.77 0.45 12.83
CA THR A 114 -0.94 0.37 11.62
C THR A 114 -1.59 1.07 10.43
N LEU A 115 -2.93 1.12 10.38
CA LEU A 115 -3.69 1.80 9.32
C LEU A 115 -3.95 3.28 9.60
N GLN A 116 -3.61 3.79 10.79
CA GLN A 116 -3.79 5.21 11.12
C GLN A 116 -3.01 6.17 10.22
N PRO A 117 -1.72 5.95 9.86
CA PRO A 117 -0.99 6.87 9.00
C PRO A 117 -1.65 7.09 7.63
N PRO A 118 -2.02 6.07 6.84
CA PRO A 118 -2.74 6.27 5.59
C PRO A 118 -4.11 6.94 5.81
N GLN A 119 -4.84 6.61 6.87
CA GLN A 119 -6.11 7.28 7.18
C GLN A 119 -5.93 8.78 7.46
N LYS A 120 -4.87 9.15 8.20
CA LYS A 120 -4.54 10.57 8.43
C LYS A 120 -4.28 11.33 7.12
N VAL A 121 -3.54 10.73 6.19
CA VAL A 121 -3.29 11.34 4.87
C VAL A 121 -4.57 11.48 4.08
N GLN A 122 -5.44 10.47 4.08
CA GLN A 122 -6.75 10.54 3.43
C GLN A 122 -7.61 11.67 4.01
N ASN A 123 -7.67 11.80 5.33
CA ASN A 123 -8.42 12.88 5.98
C ASN A 123 -7.87 14.27 5.61
N MET A 124 -6.55 14.41 5.54
CA MET A 124 -5.91 15.65 5.10
C MET A 124 -6.21 15.95 3.63
N ALA A 125 -6.22 14.92 2.77
CA ALA A 125 -6.58 15.08 1.36
C ALA A 125 -8.03 15.58 1.21
N ALA A 126 -8.96 15.04 1.98
CA ALA A 126 -10.35 15.50 1.99
C ALA A 126 -10.47 16.98 2.38
N ARG A 127 -9.75 17.40 3.43
CA ARG A 127 -9.71 18.83 3.84
C ARG A 127 -9.15 19.74 2.75
N VAL A 128 -8.07 19.33 2.10
CA VAL A 128 -7.47 20.07 0.99
C VAL A 128 -8.46 20.22 -0.16
N VAL A 129 -9.17 19.15 -0.52
CA VAL A 129 -10.16 19.15 -1.62
C VAL A 129 -11.33 20.07 -1.31
N LEU A 130 -11.86 20.01 -0.08
CA LEU A 130 -13.02 20.82 0.32
C LEU A 130 -12.65 22.28 0.65
N GLY A 131 -11.35 22.55 0.86
CA GLY A 131 -10.91 23.89 1.32
C GLY A 131 -11.32 24.21 2.75
N ASN A 132 -11.72 23.19 3.52
CA ASN A 132 -12.29 23.36 4.85
C ASN A 132 -11.21 23.62 5.90
N ALA A 133 -11.57 24.44 6.89
CA ALA A 133 -10.77 24.65 8.08
C ALA A 133 -10.62 23.34 8.89
N ALA A 134 -9.61 23.28 9.74
CA ALA A 134 -9.30 22.11 10.56
C ALA A 134 -10.43 21.70 11.55
N THR A 135 -11.45 22.54 11.72
CA THR A 135 -12.56 22.39 12.66
C THR A 135 -13.64 21.39 12.24
N GLN A 136 -13.75 21.08 10.93
CA GLN A 136 -14.76 20.13 10.48
C GLN A 136 -14.35 18.66 10.71
N SER A 137 -15.33 17.82 11.03
CA SER A 137 -15.15 16.39 11.27
C SER A 137 -14.56 15.69 10.04
N ALA A 138 -13.53 14.87 10.25
CA ALA A 138 -12.92 14.09 9.19
C ALA A 138 -13.93 13.12 8.52
N THR A 139 -14.83 12.56 9.32
CA THR A 139 -15.88 11.65 8.84
C THR A 139 -16.85 12.35 7.91
N GLU A 140 -17.24 13.57 8.25
CA GLU A 140 -18.14 14.39 7.45
C GLU A 140 -17.52 14.79 6.12
N ASN A 141 -16.25 15.19 6.15
CA ASN A 141 -15.49 15.50 4.92
C ASN A 141 -15.40 14.30 3.96
N LEU A 142 -15.17 13.09 4.49
CA LEU A 142 -15.15 11.88 3.69
C LEU A 142 -16.53 11.56 3.11
N ARG A 143 -17.61 11.75 3.88
CA ARG A 143 -18.99 11.55 3.41
C ARG A 143 -19.34 12.51 2.28
N THR A 144 -19.02 13.78 2.42
CA THR A 144 -19.25 14.82 1.39
C THR A 144 -18.55 14.48 0.08
N LEU A 145 -17.37 13.87 0.14
CA LEU A 145 -16.62 13.43 -1.05
C LEU A 145 -16.97 12.04 -1.52
N HIS A 146 -17.86 11.33 -0.83
CA HIS A 146 -18.16 9.91 -1.06
C HIS A 146 -16.92 9.01 -1.00
N TRP A 147 -15.99 9.33 -0.11
CA TRP A 147 -14.77 8.55 0.08
C TRP A 147 -14.91 7.58 1.24
N LEU A 148 -14.74 6.30 0.96
CA LEU A 148 -14.69 5.28 1.99
C LEU A 148 -13.41 5.41 2.84
N PRO A 149 -13.46 5.25 4.17
CA PRO A 149 -12.28 5.17 5.03
C PRO A 149 -11.30 4.07 4.58
N THR A 150 -10.02 4.23 4.90
CA THR A 150 -8.96 3.33 4.45
C THR A 150 -9.23 1.85 4.79
N SER A 151 -9.69 1.55 6.01
CA SER A 151 -10.04 0.16 6.40
C SER A 151 -11.18 -0.40 5.54
N VAL A 152 -12.24 0.38 5.36
CA VAL A 152 -13.40 -0.03 4.54
C VAL A 152 -13.03 -0.21 3.08
N ARG A 153 -12.07 0.57 2.55
CA ARG A 153 -11.56 0.39 1.18
C ARG A 153 -10.82 -0.93 1.00
N ILE A 154 -10.08 -1.37 2.02
CA ILE A 154 -9.40 -2.67 2.02
C ILE A 154 -10.44 -3.79 1.96
N ASP A 155 -11.42 -3.74 2.86
CA ASP A 155 -12.50 -4.74 2.92
C ASP A 155 -13.30 -4.78 1.62
N PHE A 156 -13.69 -3.61 1.10
CA PHE A 156 -14.43 -3.49 -0.16
C PHE A 156 -13.68 -4.12 -1.34
N LYS A 157 -12.37 -3.88 -1.44
CA LYS A 157 -11.55 -4.44 -2.52
C LYS A 157 -11.49 -5.97 -2.45
N LEU A 158 -11.32 -6.52 -1.26
CA LEU A 158 -11.30 -7.97 -1.08
C LEU A 158 -12.65 -8.60 -1.35
N LEU A 159 -13.71 -8.03 -0.82
CA LEU A 159 -15.07 -8.50 -1.10
C LEU A 159 -15.40 -8.45 -2.60
N THR A 160 -14.93 -7.41 -3.29
CA THR A 160 -15.08 -7.31 -4.76
C THR A 160 -14.32 -8.42 -5.49
N LEU A 161 -13.09 -8.76 -5.03
CA LEU A 161 -12.33 -9.86 -5.62
C LEU A 161 -13.01 -11.20 -5.37
N VAL A 162 -13.45 -11.47 -4.14
CA VAL A 162 -14.18 -12.68 -3.78
C VAL A 162 -15.47 -12.82 -4.62
N PHE A 163 -16.23 -11.73 -4.73
CA PHE A 163 -17.45 -11.72 -5.55
C PHE A 163 -17.14 -12.07 -7.01
N LYS A 164 -16.10 -11.48 -7.60
CA LYS A 164 -15.69 -11.80 -8.98
C LYS A 164 -15.24 -13.24 -9.14
N CYS A 165 -14.50 -13.79 -8.17
CA CYS A 165 -14.11 -15.21 -8.19
C CYS A 165 -15.34 -16.13 -8.15
N LEU A 166 -16.34 -15.80 -7.33
CA LEU A 166 -17.59 -16.60 -7.24
C LEU A 166 -18.46 -16.50 -8.51
N LYS A 167 -18.27 -15.46 -9.31
CA LYS A 167 -18.98 -15.23 -10.58
C LYS A 167 -18.20 -15.65 -11.83
N ASP A 168 -17.02 -16.28 -11.65
CA ASP A 168 -16.09 -16.61 -12.73
C ASP A 168 -15.65 -15.40 -13.59
N GLU A 169 -15.75 -14.19 -13.00
CA GLU A 169 -15.33 -12.92 -13.63
C GLU A 169 -13.88 -12.51 -13.25
N ALA A 170 -13.23 -13.31 -12.41
CA ALA A 170 -11.83 -13.06 -12.03
C ALA A 170 -10.87 -13.52 -13.15
N PRO A 171 -9.74 -12.83 -13.36
CA PRO A 171 -8.70 -13.31 -14.26
C PRO A 171 -8.18 -14.66 -13.75
N SER A 172 -8.07 -15.63 -14.65
CA SER A 172 -7.47 -16.97 -14.41
C SER A 172 -5.98 -16.88 -14.16
#